data_f42b3ab183d7fd3ccaf5791bd904c4cc
#
_entry.id   f42b3ab183d7fd3ccaf5791bd904c4cc
#
_cell.length_a   1.000
_cell.length_b   1.000
_cell.length_c   1.000
_cell.angle_alpha   90.00
_cell.angle_beta   90.00
_cell.angle_gamma   90.00
#
_symmetry.space_group_name_H-M   'P 1'
#
loop_
_entity.id
_entity.type
_entity.pdbx_description
1 polymer ?
#
loop_
_entity_poly.entity_id
_entity_poly.type
_entity_poly.pdbx_seq_one_letter_code
_entity_poly.pdbx_strand_id
1 'polypeptide(L)'
;MTNQLLVSLVNSVLGSGKPTARDNYAYHCPSCHHAKPKLEIQLTENREGKNKWQCWACQKSGQSVYALFKLAKAPNDKIQEAKKLIANSKSF
;
A
#
# COMPACT_ATOMS: atom_id res chain seq x y z
N MET A 1 7.86 2.78 -12.77
CA MET A 1 7.54 4.11 -12.21
C MET A 1 6.59 3.98 -11.03
N THR A 2 6.79 4.77 -10.00
CA THR A 2 5.92 4.77 -8.81
C THR A 2 4.63 5.51 -9.11
N ASN A 3 3.49 4.94 -8.69
CA ASN A 3 2.20 5.60 -8.82
C ASN A 3 2.03 6.60 -7.67
N GLN A 4 2.30 7.88 -7.94
CA GLN A 4 2.30 8.92 -6.92
C GLN A 4 0.91 9.16 -6.31
N LEU A 5 -0.14 8.99 -7.09
CA LEU A 5 -1.50 9.13 -6.56
C LEU A 5 -1.82 8.02 -5.57
N LEU A 6 -1.36 6.82 -5.86
CA LEU A 6 -1.54 5.68 -4.95
C LEU A 6 -0.70 5.86 -3.68
N VAL A 7 0.53 6.39 -3.81
CA VAL A 7 1.36 6.72 -2.65
C VAL A 7 0.65 7.71 -1.74
N SER A 8 0.09 8.78 -2.31
CA SER A 8 -0.64 9.78 -1.53
C SER A 8 -1.83 9.17 -0.82
N LEU A 9 -2.56 8.28 -1.48
CA LEU A 9 -3.71 7.61 -0.89
C LEU A 9 -3.30 6.72 0.27
N VAL A 10 -2.27 5.91 0.10
CA VAL A 10 -1.76 5.04 1.16
C VAL A 10 -1.25 5.88 2.35
N ASN A 11 -0.56 6.98 2.06
CA ASN A 11 -0.11 7.89 3.12
C ASN A 11 -1.29 8.45 3.93
N SER A 12 -2.43 8.70 3.29
CA SER A 12 -3.61 9.22 3.98
C SER A 12 -4.23 8.19 4.93
N VAL A 13 -3.95 6.91 4.72
CA VAL A 13 -4.49 5.82 5.55
C VAL A 13 -3.48 5.36 6.59
N LEU A 14 -2.23 5.19 6.21
CA LEU A 14 -1.19 4.61 7.08
C LEU A 14 -0.22 5.64 7.67
N GLY A 15 -0.32 6.90 7.26
CA GLY A 15 0.66 7.90 7.63
C GLY A 15 1.78 7.98 6.61
N SER A 16 2.76 8.86 6.85
CA SER A 16 3.85 9.09 5.91
C SER A 16 4.73 7.85 5.75
N GLY A 17 4.88 7.39 4.51
CA GLY A 17 5.76 6.28 4.18
C GLY A 17 7.15 6.76 3.80
N LYS A 18 8.12 5.86 3.82
CA LYS A 18 9.49 6.13 3.41
C LYS A 18 9.84 5.27 2.21
N PRO A 19 10.43 5.86 1.14
CA PRO A 19 10.86 5.06 0.01
C PRO A 19 12.01 4.13 0.40
N THR A 20 12.00 2.94 -0.17
CA THR A 20 13.07 1.96 0.03
C THR A 20 13.96 1.88 -1.20
N ALA A 21 15.07 1.14 -1.09
CA ALA A 21 16.02 0.99 -2.18
C ALA A 21 15.45 0.23 -3.40
N ARG A 22 14.29 -0.43 -3.24
CA ARG A 22 13.67 -1.23 -4.32
C ARG A 22 12.44 -0.57 -4.92
N ASP A 23 12.31 0.74 -4.78
CA ASP A 23 11.13 1.50 -5.22
C ASP A 23 9.84 1.08 -4.49
N ASN A 24 9.98 0.41 -3.35
CA ASN A 24 8.87 0.13 -2.46
C ASN A 24 8.77 1.25 -1.42
N TYR A 25 7.69 1.23 -0.65
CA TYR A 25 7.50 2.17 0.46
C TYR A 25 7.32 1.39 1.75
N ALA A 26 7.93 1.88 2.81
CA ALA A 26 7.84 1.30 4.14
C ALA A 26 6.91 2.12 5.02
N TYR A 27 5.99 1.45 5.70
CA TYR A 27 4.98 2.07 6.57
C TYR A 27 4.95 1.36 7.91
N HIS A 28 4.38 2.02 8.91
CA HIS A 28 4.08 1.37 10.17
C HIS A 28 2.91 0.40 9.94
N CYS A 29 3.06 -0.84 10.40
CA CYS A 29 2.03 -1.86 10.20
C CYS A 29 0.79 -1.52 11.03
N PRO A 30 -0.40 -1.50 10.42
CA PRO A 30 -1.64 -1.21 11.15
C PRO A 30 -2.08 -2.34 12.06
N SER A 31 -1.47 -3.53 11.93
CA SER A 31 -1.83 -4.69 12.74
C SER A 31 -0.96 -4.80 14.00
N CYS A 32 0.36 -4.77 13.84
CA CYS A 32 1.28 -4.98 14.97
C CYS A 32 1.78 -3.69 15.61
N HIS A 33 1.55 -2.55 14.95
CA HIS A 33 1.94 -1.22 15.45
C HIS A 33 3.40 -1.13 15.88
N HIS A 34 4.29 -1.78 15.14
CA HIS A 34 5.71 -1.77 15.45
C HIS A 34 6.24 -0.33 15.42
N ALA A 35 7.17 -0.01 16.33
CA ALA A 35 7.73 1.35 16.43
C ALA A 35 8.49 1.77 15.18
N LYS A 36 9.01 0.82 14.40
CA LYS A 36 9.70 1.09 13.14
C LYS A 36 8.80 0.73 11.97
N PRO A 37 8.98 1.38 10.78
CA PRO A 37 8.18 1.03 9.60
C PRO A 37 8.62 -0.31 9.02
N LYS A 38 7.96 -1.37 9.46
CA LYS A 38 8.28 -2.75 9.06
C LYS A 38 7.39 -3.30 7.95
N LEU A 39 6.30 -2.60 7.61
CA LEU A 39 5.45 -3.01 6.51
C LEU A 39 5.96 -2.38 5.22
N GLU A 40 6.31 -3.21 4.26
CA GLU A 40 6.81 -2.76 2.96
C GLU A 40 5.80 -3.11 1.89
N ILE A 41 5.48 -2.16 1.03
CA ILE A 41 4.49 -2.33 -0.04
C ILE A 41 5.07 -1.86 -1.37
N GLN A 42 4.76 -2.58 -2.43
CA GLN A 42 5.15 -2.23 -3.79
C GLN A 42 4.11 -1.28 -4.38
N LEU A 43 4.52 -0.04 -4.61
CA LEU A 43 3.63 0.99 -5.16
C LEU A 43 4.04 1.41 -6.57
N THR A 44 4.83 0.60 -7.25
CA THR A 44 5.18 0.81 -8.65
C THR A 44 4.03 0.35 -9.54
N GLU A 45 3.86 1.02 -10.67
CA GLU A 45 2.90 0.57 -11.68
C GLU A 45 3.36 -0.75 -12.28
N ASN A 46 2.44 -1.70 -12.40
CA ASN A 46 2.72 -2.96 -13.07
C ASN A 46 1.47 -3.42 -13.81
N ARG A 47 1.67 -4.25 -14.84
CA ARG A 47 0.57 -4.71 -15.71
C ARG A 47 -0.45 -5.57 -14.99
N GLU A 48 -0.04 -6.23 -13.92
CA GLU A 48 -0.92 -7.12 -13.15
C GLU A 48 -1.76 -6.35 -12.13
N GLY A 49 -1.39 -5.11 -11.85
CA GLY A 49 -2.08 -4.30 -10.86
C GLY A 49 -1.93 -4.84 -9.45
N LYS A 50 -0.89 -5.62 -9.21
CA LYS A 50 -0.64 -6.19 -7.90
C LYS A 50 0.28 -5.29 -7.09
N ASN A 51 -0.14 -5.00 -5.87
CA ASN A 51 0.66 -4.20 -4.93
C ASN A 51 0.96 -5.07 -3.72
N LYS A 52 1.91 -5.97 -3.90
CA LYS A 52 2.32 -6.90 -2.85
C LYS A 52 2.90 -6.17 -1.66
N TRP A 53 2.54 -6.60 -0.47
CA TRP A 53 3.04 -6.02 0.75
C TRP A 53 3.29 -7.09 1.80
N GLN A 54 4.19 -6.79 2.71
CA GLN A 54 4.53 -7.70 3.80
C GLN A 54 5.04 -6.90 4.99
N CYS A 55 4.61 -7.30 6.19
CA CYS A 55 5.16 -6.76 7.42
C CYS A 55 6.25 -7.70 7.93
N TRP A 56 7.47 -7.19 8.04
CA TRP A 56 8.61 -7.99 8.49
C TRP A 56 8.60 -8.26 9.99
N ALA A 57 7.72 -7.60 10.75
CA ALA A 57 7.60 -7.80 12.19
C ALA A 57 6.56 -8.87 12.55
N CYS A 58 5.33 -8.76 12.01
CA CYS A 58 4.25 -9.69 12.35
C CYS A 58 3.98 -10.73 11.26
N GLN A 59 4.71 -10.69 10.15
CA GLN A 59 4.63 -11.65 9.04
C GLN A 59 3.33 -11.62 8.24
N LYS A 60 2.46 -10.65 8.48
CA LYS A 60 1.26 -10.50 7.67
C LYS A 60 1.63 -10.01 6.28
N SER A 61 0.91 -10.48 5.28
CA SER A 61 1.19 -10.13 3.89
C SER A 61 -0.09 -10.14 3.07
N GLY A 62 -0.01 -9.56 1.87
CA GLY A 62 -1.12 -9.55 0.94
C GLY A 62 -0.64 -9.21 -0.45
N GLN A 63 -1.54 -9.31 -1.43
CA GLN A 63 -1.20 -9.08 -2.83
C GLN A 63 -1.94 -7.87 -3.43
N SER A 64 -2.64 -7.11 -2.62
CA SER A 64 -3.36 -5.94 -3.10
C SER A 64 -3.46 -4.85 -2.03
N VAL A 65 -3.62 -3.60 -2.49
CA VAL A 65 -3.86 -2.47 -1.60
C VAL A 65 -5.17 -2.65 -0.84
N TYR A 66 -6.15 -3.29 -1.46
CA TYR A 66 -7.45 -3.52 -0.82
C TYR A 66 -7.31 -4.34 0.46
N ALA A 67 -6.50 -5.40 0.41
CA ALA A 67 -6.26 -6.25 1.58
C ALA A 67 -5.58 -5.44 2.69
N LEU A 68 -4.63 -4.57 2.32
CA LEU A 68 -3.96 -3.70 3.28
C LEU A 68 -4.92 -2.70 3.91
N PHE A 69 -5.79 -2.09 3.10
CA PHE A 69 -6.76 -1.13 3.59
C PHE A 69 -7.79 -1.79 4.52
N LYS A 70 -8.20 -3.03 4.23
CA LYS A 70 -9.06 -3.78 5.12
C LYS A 70 -8.38 -4.07 6.45
N LEU A 71 -7.11 -4.43 6.42
CA LEU A 71 -6.32 -4.66 7.63
C LEU A 71 -6.20 -3.38 8.46
N ALA A 72 -6.05 -2.24 7.80
CA ALA A 72 -5.94 -0.94 8.44
C ALA A 72 -7.31 -0.37 8.86
N LYS A 73 -8.40 -1.06 8.54
CA LYS A 73 -9.77 -0.60 8.79
C LYS A 73 -10.05 0.75 8.13
N ALA A 74 -9.54 0.94 6.92
CA ALA A 74 -9.74 2.18 6.18
C ALA A 74 -11.21 2.36 5.82
N PRO A 75 -11.68 3.63 5.73
CA PRO A 75 -13.05 3.90 5.30
C PRO A 75 -13.30 3.38 3.89
N ASN A 76 -14.56 3.05 3.60
CA ASN A 76 -14.94 2.49 2.30
C ASN A 76 -14.60 3.43 1.13
N ASP A 77 -14.71 4.74 1.32
CA ASP A 77 -14.37 5.72 0.28
C ASP A 77 -12.89 5.63 -0.10
N LYS A 78 -12.00 5.35 0.84
CA LYS A 78 -10.57 5.15 0.55
C LYS A 78 -10.36 3.89 -0.27
N ILE A 79 -11.08 2.82 0.04
CA ILE A 79 -11.00 1.56 -0.71
C ILE A 79 -11.50 1.78 -2.15
N GLN A 80 -12.60 2.51 -2.32
CA GLN A 80 -13.14 2.81 -3.65
C GLN A 80 -12.18 3.68 -4.46
N GLU A 81 -11.52 4.63 -3.82
CA GLU A 81 -10.52 5.47 -4.48
C GLU A 81 -9.32 4.65 -4.95
N ALA A 82 -8.87 3.69 -4.14
CA ALA A 82 -7.79 2.78 -4.54
C ALA A 82 -8.20 1.96 -5.77
N LYS A 83 -9.44 1.49 -5.81
CA LYS A 83 -9.95 0.76 -6.98
C LYS A 83 -9.90 1.60 -8.24
N LYS A 84 -10.29 2.88 -8.16
CA LYS A 84 -10.25 3.79 -9.30
C LYS A 84 -8.83 4.02 -9.79
N LEU A 85 -7.89 4.25 -8.89
CA LEU A 85 -6.50 4.48 -9.26
C LEU A 85 -5.87 3.26 -9.93
N ILE A 86 -6.15 2.07 -9.41
CA ILE A 86 -5.60 0.84 -9.96
C ILE A 86 -6.26 0.52 -11.30
N ALA A 87 -7.57 0.73 -11.44
CA ALA A 87 -8.27 0.52 -12.69
C ALA A 87 -7.75 1.44 -13.78
N ASN A 88 -7.48 2.70 -13.45
CA ASN A 88 -6.92 3.67 -14.41
C ASN A 88 -5.50 3.26 -14.85
N SER A 89 -4.71 2.70 -13.96
CA SER A 89 -3.36 2.21 -14.30
C SER A 89 -3.40 1.03 -15.27
N LYS A 90 -4.50 0.28 -15.28
CA LYS A 90 -4.66 -0.89 -16.15
C LYS A 90 -5.28 -0.57 -17.50
N SER A 91 -5.88 0.60 -17.67
CA SER A 91 -6.63 0.95 -18.86
C SER A 91 -5.73 1.59 -19.90
N PHE A 92 -4.93 0.77 -20.55
CA PHE A 92 -4.11 1.16 -21.69
C PHE A 92 -4.54 0.40 -22.92
#